data_798677938460775b7c2196ee040ffa79
#
_entry.id   798677938460775b7c2196ee040ffa79
#
_cell.length_a   1.000
_cell.length_b   1.000
_cell.length_c   1.000
_cell.angle_alpha   90.00
_cell.angle_beta   90.00
_cell.angle_gamma   90.00
#
_symmetry.space_group_name_H-M   'P 1'
#
loop_
_entity.id
_entity.type
_entity.pdbx_description
1 polymer ?
#
loop_
_entity_poly.entity_id
_entity_poly.type
_entity_poly.pdbx_seq_one_letter_code
_entity_poly.pdbx_strand_id
1 'polypeptide(L)'
;MYINQFDIYINGNFFVSGYLFYKFVRSLYNEKRRKEERNKKCCMKQESKVGYRDIFRQTEYMKIMIAALINRFGDSIDAIASTWIVYEITGNAAWSAIIYGVNRIPSIIITPLAGAWVEGQKKKTIMIVTDLIRAVCVAFVATGYLFGFLQAWMLLVTTLTISTVEAFRGPASAALTPKVLEKEYYEYGISLSTTLSSMVELIGTAVAAAIIAVIGTSGAIYVDMTTFLLSALIIVCLLYTSP
;
A
#
# COMPACT_ATOMS: atom_id res chain seq x y z
N MET A 1 -12.90 69.54 31.98
CA MET A 1 -13.68 69.39 30.71
C MET A 1 -12.73 69.08 29.54
N TYR A 2 -11.72 68.22 29.75
CA TYR A 2 -10.75 67.83 28.69
C TYR A 2 -10.55 66.30 28.53
N ILE A 3 -11.33 65.50 29.26
CA ILE A 3 -11.18 64.05 29.29
C ILE A 3 -12.04 63.35 28.20
N ASN A 4 -13.13 63.98 27.74
CA ASN A 4 -14.07 63.35 26.81
C ASN A 4 -13.66 63.40 25.33
N GLN A 5 -12.63 64.15 24.92
CA GLN A 5 -12.23 64.18 23.50
C GLN A 5 -11.15 63.14 23.16
N PHE A 6 -10.39 62.69 24.18
CA PHE A 6 -9.35 61.68 23.96
C PHE A 6 -9.92 60.24 23.85
N ASP A 7 -10.98 59.95 24.63
CA ASP A 7 -11.63 58.64 24.62
C ASP A 7 -12.39 58.35 23.28
N ILE A 8 -12.95 59.40 22.67
CA ILE A 8 -13.62 59.28 21.37
C ILE A 8 -12.61 59.03 20.23
N TYR A 9 -11.41 59.58 20.34
CA TYR A 9 -10.38 59.44 19.29
C TYR A 9 -9.70 58.05 19.35
N ILE A 10 -9.49 57.48 20.53
CA ILE A 10 -8.91 56.15 20.71
C ILE A 10 -9.90 55.05 20.32
N ASN A 11 -11.17 55.17 20.74
CA ASN A 11 -12.23 54.18 20.38
C ASN A 11 -12.58 54.19 18.88
N GLY A 12 -12.62 55.38 18.27
CA GLY A 12 -12.90 55.49 16.82
C GLY A 12 -11.79 54.88 15.93
N ASN A 13 -10.53 55.09 16.25
CA ASN A 13 -9.39 54.56 15.52
C ASN A 13 -9.25 53.04 15.71
N PHE A 14 -9.57 52.52 16.89
CA PHE A 14 -9.52 51.07 17.14
C PHE A 14 -10.62 50.34 16.39
N PHE A 15 -11.82 50.92 16.26
CA PHE A 15 -12.93 50.34 15.50
C PHE A 15 -12.66 50.38 13.97
N VAL A 16 -12.07 51.45 13.46
CA VAL A 16 -11.70 51.58 12.05
C VAL A 16 -10.54 50.64 11.72
N SER A 17 -9.55 50.51 12.59
CA SER A 17 -8.44 49.57 12.41
C SER A 17 -8.90 48.11 12.45
N GLY A 18 -9.80 47.75 13.38
CA GLY A 18 -10.40 46.42 13.45
C GLY A 18 -11.25 46.08 12.22
N TYR A 19 -12.03 47.06 11.73
CA TYR A 19 -12.84 46.87 10.53
C TYR A 19 -11.99 46.74 9.26
N LEU A 20 -10.90 47.50 9.13
CA LEU A 20 -9.93 47.39 8.02
C LEU A 20 -9.19 46.05 8.07
N PHE A 21 -8.79 45.62 9.26
CA PHE A 21 -8.15 44.31 9.45
C PHE A 21 -9.11 43.16 9.10
N TYR A 22 -10.37 43.21 9.57
CA TYR A 22 -11.40 42.23 9.21
C TYR A 22 -11.65 42.19 7.70
N LYS A 23 -11.75 43.36 7.04
CA LYS A 23 -11.96 43.46 5.59
C LYS A 23 -10.74 42.92 4.81
N PHE A 24 -9.52 43.14 5.31
CA PHE A 24 -8.30 42.60 4.73
C PHE A 24 -8.22 41.06 4.87
N VAL A 25 -8.48 40.52 6.07
CA VAL A 25 -8.50 39.07 6.32
C VAL A 25 -9.59 38.41 5.47
N ARG A 26 -10.77 39.01 5.41
CA ARG A 26 -11.87 38.52 4.57
C ARG A 26 -11.53 38.58 3.07
N SER A 27 -10.79 39.56 2.62
CA SER A 27 -10.30 39.66 1.23
C SER A 27 -9.29 38.55 0.91
N LEU A 28 -8.33 38.30 1.80
CA LEU A 28 -7.36 37.19 1.67
C LEU A 28 -8.05 35.83 1.67
N TYR A 29 -9.03 35.64 2.55
CA TYR A 29 -9.82 34.40 2.60
C TYR A 29 -10.61 34.17 1.29
N ASN A 30 -11.25 35.22 0.77
CA ASN A 30 -12.00 35.14 -0.49
C ASN A 30 -11.09 34.95 -1.70
N GLU A 31 -9.86 35.48 -1.68
CA GLU A 31 -8.88 35.26 -2.75
C GLU A 31 -8.35 33.82 -2.73
N LYS A 32 -8.06 33.28 -1.53
CA LYS A 32 -7.68 31.88 -1.35
C LYS A 32 -8.77 30.94 -1.85
N ARG A 33 -10.02 31.19 -1.44
CA ARG A 33 -11.20 30.41 -1.89
C ARG A 33 -11.38 30.44 -3.40
N ARG A 34 -11.21 31.60 -4.04
CA ARG A 34 -11.28 31.73 -5.51
C ARG A 34 -10.14 31.02 -6.22
N LYS A 35 -8.94 30.94 -5.62
CA LYS A 35 -7.81 30.14 -6.14
C LYS A 35 -8.11 28.65 -6.04
N GLU A 36 -8.68 28.20 -4.92
CA GLU A 36 -9.10 26.79 -4.72
C GLU A 36 -10.23 26.40 -5.68
N GLU A 37 -11.24 27.26 -5.90
CA GLU A 37 -12.33 27.00 -6.85
C GLU A 37 -11.82 26.99 -8.31
N ARG A 38 -10.87 27.86 -8.67
CA ARG A 38 -10.22 27.84 -10.01
C ARG A 38 -9.40 26.56 -10.18
N ASN A 39 -8.65 26.16 -9.19
CA ASN A 39 -7.90 24.90 -9.23
C ASN A 39 -8.83 23.70 -9.34
N LYS A 40 -9.92 23.65 -8.56
CA LYS A 40 -10.94 22.61 -8.69
C LYS A 40 -11.59 22.57 -10.07
N LYS A 41 -11.93 23.73 -10.64
CA LYS A 41 -12.47 23.80 -12.02
C LYS A 41 -11.45 23.38 -13.07
N CYS A 42 -10.17 23.68 -12.88
CA CYS A 42 -9.09 23.25 -13.77
C CYS A 42 -8.90 21.75 -13.69
N CYS A 43 -8.87 21.18 -12.48
CA CYS A 43 -8.82 19.72 -12.26
C CYS A 43 -10.05 19.02 -12.86
N MET A 44 -11.27 19.49 -12.59
CA MET A 44 -12.49 18.90 -13.17
C MET A 44 -12.55 19.00 -14.71
N LYS A 45 -11.96 20.03 -15.31
CA LYS A 45 -11.89 20.16 -16.77
C LYS A 45 -10.83 19.24 -17.36
N GLN A 46 -9.82 18.88 -16.59
CA GLN A 46 -8.76 17.91 -16.96
C GLN A 46 -9.26 16.47 -16.74
N GLU A 47 -10.04 16.20 -15.67
CA GLU A 47 -10.69 14.91 -15.42
C GLU A 47 -11.58 14.45 -16.57
N SER A 48 -12.24 15.35 -17.30
CA SER A 48 -13.10 14.98 -18.44
C SER A 48 -12.37 14.41 -19.65
N LYS A 49 -11.04 14.48 -19.70
CA LYS A 49 -10.21 13.96 -20.80
C LYS A 49 -9.43 12.68 -20.46
N VAL A 50 -9.35 12.30 -19.17
CA VAL A 50 -8.58 11.15 -18.72
C VAL A 50 -9.51 9.94 -18.61
N GLY A 51 -9.31 8.95 -19.48
CA GLY A 51 -10.05 7.69 -19.43
C GLY A 51 -9.22 6.56 -18.81
N TYR A 52 -9.87 5.65 -18.09
CA TYR A 52 -9.22 4.42 -17.60
C TYR A 52 -8.54 3.63 -18.74
N ARG A 53 -9.03 3.77 -19.97
CA ARG A 53 -8.47 3.12 -21.16
C ARG A 53 -7.04 3.57 -21.46
N ASP A 54 -6.70 4.80 -21.14
CA ASP A 54 -5.37 5.36 -21.39
C ASP A 54 -4.34 4.84 -20.39
N ILE A 55 -4.77 4.47 -19.16
CA ILE A 55 -3.93 3.82 -18.17
C ILE A 55 -3.47 2.45 -18.65
N PHE A 56 -4.34 1.67 -19.32
CA PHE A 56 -3.99 0.37 -19.87
C PHE A 56 -2.94 0.43 -20.99
N ARG A 57 -2.72 1.60 -21.59
CA ARG A 57 -1.66 1.81 -22.59
C ARG A 57 -0.28 2.02 -21.97
N GLN A 58 -0.21 2.32 -20.66
CA GLN A 58 1.05 2.51 -19.94
C GLN A 58 1.61 1.15 -19.50
N THR A 59 2.34 0.50 -20.39
CA THR A 59 2.80 -0.90 -20.22
C THR A 59 3.67 -1.09 -18.97
N GLU A 60 4.50 -0.12 -18.59
CA GLU A 60 5.37 -0.23 -17.42
C GLU A 60 4.57 -0.17 -16.11
N TYR A 61 3.55 0.70 -16.06
CA TYR A 61 2.64 0.74 -14.93
C TYR A 61 1.80 -0.55 -14.82
N MET A 62 1.33 -1.06 -15.96
CA MET A 62 0.57 -2.32 -16.00
C MET A 62 1.37 -3.51 -15.48
N LYS A 63 2.67 -3.60 -15.75
CA LYS A 63 3.54 -4.63 -15.19
C LYS A 63 3.60 -4.57 -13.67
N ILE A 64 3.77 -3.37 -13.09
CA ILE A 64 3.78 -3.19 -11.63
C ILE A 64 2.43 -3.57 -11.03
N MET A 65 1.33 -3.14 -11.65
CA MET A 65 -0.02 -3.45 -11.19
C MET A 65 -0.29 -4.95 -11.24
N ILE A 66 0.03 -5.62 -12.34
CA ILE A 66 -0.15 -7.08 -12.47
C ILE A 66 0.70 -7.83 -11.45
N ALA A 67 1.97 -7.44 -11.25
CA ALA A 67 2.81 -8.03 -10.22
C ALA A 67 2.21 -7.85 -8.81
N ALA A 68 1.65 -6.67 -8.52
CA ALA A 68 0.99 -6.41 -7.25
C ALA A 68 -0.28 -7.26 -7.06
N LEU A 69 -1.09 -7.46 -8.11
CA LEU A 69 -2.29 -8.29 -8.07
C LEU A 69 -1.95 -9.77 -7.86
N ILE A 70 -0.92 -10.27 -8.54
CA ILE A 70 -0.43 -11.65 -8.37
C ILE A 70 0.06 -11.88 -6.94
N ASN A 71 0.83 -10.94 -6.40
CA ASN A 71 1.25 -10.98 -5.00
C ASN A 71 0.07 -10.98 -4.03
N ARG A 72 -0.91 -10.10 -4.25
CA ARG A 72 -2.09 -10.02 -3.39
C ARG A 72 -2.90 -11.31 -3.40
N PHE A 73 -2.98 -11.97 -4.56
CA PHE A 73 -3.62 -13.28 -4.67
C PHE A 73 -2.88 -14.34 -3.86
N GLY A 74 -1.53 -14.40 -3.95
CA GLY A 74 -0.70 -15.27 -3.14
C GLY A 74 -0.85 -15.02 -1.64
N ASP A 75 -0.77 -13.74 -1.21
CA ASP A 75 -0.98 -13.34 0.19
C ASP A 75 -2.31 -13.86 0.76
N SER A 76 -3.37 -13.89 -0.07
CA SER A 76 -4.67 -14.40 0.33
C SER A 76 -4.65 -15.92 0.56
N ILE A 77 -3.91 -16.65 -0.28
CA ILE A 77 -3.72 -18.10 -0.12
C ILE A 77 -2.89 -18.38 1.13
N ASP A 78 -1.75 -17.68 1.30
CA ASP A 78 -0.88 -17.85 2.47
C ASP A 78 -1.62 -17.58 3.79
N ALA A 79 -2.42 -16.53 3.87
CA ALA A 79 -3.17 -16.18 5.08
C ALA A 79 -4.10 -17.31 5.55
N ILE A 80 -4.78 -17.99 4.62
CA ILE A 80 -5.66 -19.12 4.95
C ILE A 80 -4.85 -20.37 5.25
N ALA A 81 -3.86 -20.70 4.40
CA ALA A 81 -3.04 -21.89 4.53
C ALA A 81 -2.20 -21.88 5.82
N SER A 82 -1.54 -20.77 6.13
CA SER A 82 -0.74 -20.62 7.36
C SER A 82 -1.59 -20.74 8.62
N THR A 83 -2.79 -20.14 8.62
CA THR A 83 -3.74 -20.27 9.75
C THR A 83 -4.19 -21.70 9.95
N TRP A 84 -4.45 -22.42 8.86
CA TRP A 84 -4.84 -23.83 8.91
C TRP A 84 -3.72 -24.73 9.40
N ILE A 85 -2.50 -24.59 8.87
CA ILE A 85 -1.31 -25.36 9.29
C ILE A 85 -1.04 -25.21 10.79
N VAL A 86 -1.09 -23.97 11.28
CA VAL A 86 -0.87 -23.72 12.71
C VAL A 86 -1.89 -24.47 13.57
N TYR A 87 -3.15 -24.45 13.16
CA TYR A 87 -4.20 -25.16 13.85
C TYR A 87 -3.99 -26.69 13.81
N GLU A 88 -3.60 -27.26 12.66
CA GLU A 88 -3.29 -28.69 12.54
C GLU A 88 -2.11 -29.12 13.41
N ILE A 89 -1.03 -28.31 13.47
CA ILE A 89 0.18 -28.65 14.24
C ILE A 89 -0.05 -28.51 15.76
N THR A 90 -0.79 -27.46 16.17
CA THR A 90 -0.90 -27.12 17.60
C THR A 90 -2.17 -27.64 18.26
N GLY A 91 -3.22 -27.93 17.48
CA GLY A 91 -4.55 -28.24 17.98
C GLY A 91 -5.23 -27.08 18.72
N ASN A 92 -4.69 -25.88 18.66
CA ASN A 92 -5.11 -24.74 19.47
C ASN A 92 -5.32 -23.48 18.61
N ALA A 93 -6.56 -23.01 18.54
CA ALA A 93 -6.93 -21.81 17.80
C ALA A 93 -6.24 -20.51 18.32
N ALA A 94 -5.79 -20.48 19.58
CA ALA A 94 -5.06 -19.33 20.11
C ALA A 94 -3.73 -19.11 19.38
N TRP A 95 -3.03 -20.16 18.97
CA TRP A 95 -1.82 -20.05 18.17
C TRP A 95 -2.08 -19.41 16.79
N SER A 96 -3.18 -19.76 16.14
CA SER A 96 -3.58 -19.12 14.86
C SER A 96 -3.82 -17.62 15.04
N ALA A 97 -4.50 -17.25 16.14
CA ALA A 97 -4.72 -15.83 16.47
C ALA A 97 -3.41 -15.08 16.75
N ILE A 98 -2.47 -15.70 17.47
CA ILE A 98 -1.14 -15.12 17.76
C ILE A 98 -0.36 -14.89 16.46
N ILE A 99 -0.27 -15.87 15.57
CA ILE A 99 0.46 -15.75 14.31
C ILE A 99 -0.17 -14.67 13.43
N TYR A 100 -1.49 -14.63 13.32
CA TYR A 100 -2.19 -13.59 12.58
C TYR A 100 -1.93 -12.19 13.16
N GLY A 101 -1.95 -12.04 14.49
CA GLY A 101 -1.63 -10.78 15.15
C GLY A 101 -0.17 -10.34 14.96
N VAL A 102 0.75 -11.26 15.15
CA VAL A 102 2.20 -11.04 15.00
C VAL A 102 2.56 -10.63 13.57
N ASN A 103 1.88 -11.16 12.56
CA ASN A 103 2.06 -10.78 11.16
C ASN A 103 1.84 -9.26 10.92
N ARG A 104 0.97 -8.60 11.69
CA ARG A 104 0.68 -7.17 11.53
C ARG A 104 1.69 -6.24 12.19
N ILE A 105 2.43 -6.70 13.19
CA ILE A 105 3.37 -5.88 13.98
C ILE A 105 4.49 -5.26 13.12
N PRO A 106 5.23 -6.03 12.30
CA PRO A 106 6.30 -5.46 11.48
C PRO A 106 5.79 -4.40 10.51
N SER A 107 4.63 -4.62 9.89
CA SER A 107 4.03 -3.67 8.95
C SER A 107 3.74 -2.32 9.62
N ILE A 108 3.22 -2.31 10.84
CA ILE A 108 2.89 -1.07 11.57
C ILE A 108 4.16 -0.29 11.97
N ILE A 109 5.20 -1.00 12.44
CA ILE A 109 6.41 -0.37 12.98
C ILE A 109 7.40 -0.02 11.87
N ILE A 110 7.61 -0.93 10.92
CA ILE A 110 8.68 -0.84 9.93
C ILE A 110 8.27 0.00 8.72
N THR A 111 7.00 -0.05 8.27
CA THR A 111 6.58 0.67 7.05
C THR A 111 6.90 2.17 7.06
N PRO A 112 6.68 2.93 8.14
CA PRO A 112 7.04 4.34 8.17
C PRO A 112 8.56 4.57 8.03
N LEU A 113 9.38 3.73 8.65
CA LEU A 113 10.84 3.80 8.59
C LEU A 113 11.36 3.32 7.23
N ALA A 114 10.75 2.27 6.69
CA ALA A 114 11.07 1.72 5.38
C ALA A 114 10.82 2.74 4.27
N GLY A 115 9.78 3.58 4.38
CA GLY A 115 9.49 4.64 3.41
C GLY A 115 10.66 5.58 3.22
N ALA A 116 11.22 6.11 4.33
CA ALA A 116 12.36 7.01 4.29
C ALA A 116 13.64 6.33 3.75
N TRP A 117 13.87 5.07 4.12
CA TRP A 117 15.05 4.32 3.66
C TRP A 117 14.99 3.96 2.17
N VAL A 118 13.82 3.57 1.68
CA VAL A 118 13.58 3.17 0.28
C VAL A 118 13.78 4.32 -0.69
N GLU A 119 13.58 5.59 -0.29
CA GLU A 119 13.74 6.74 -1.18
C GLU A 119 15.14 6.81 -1.79
N GLY A 120 16.18 6.47 -1.00
CA GLY A 120 17.60 6.45 -1.43
C GLY A 120 18.03 5.21 -2.22
N GLN A 121 17.15 4.19 -2.37
CA GLN A 121 17.54 2.89 -2.92
C GLN A 121 16.91 2.61 -4.30
N LYS A 122 17.43 1.57 -4.96
CA LYS A 122 16.89 1.05 -6.22
C LYS A 122 15.58 0.29 -5.97
N LYS A 123 14.44 0.97 -6.15
CA LYS A 123 13.09 0.46 -5.83
C LYS A 123 12.81 -0.89 -6.50
N LYS A 124 13.19 -1.04 -7.78
CA LYS A 124 13.07 -2.30 -8.53
C LYS A 124 13.80 -3.45 -7.84
N THR A 125 15.05 -3.22 -7.41
CA THR A 125 15.84 -4.24 -6.74
C THR A 125 15.23 -4.66 -5.41
N ILE A 126 14.71 -3.70 -4.62
CA ILE A 126 14.02 -4.00 -3.37
C ILE A 126 12.83 -4.91 -3.64
N MET A 127 11.96 -4.58 -4.60
CA MET A 127 10.78 -5.40 -4.93
C MET A 127 11.15 -6.82 -5.34
N ILE A 128 12.19 -6.99 -6.17
CA ILE A 128 12.65 -8.32 -6.60
C ILE A 128 13.21 -9.12 -5.41
N VAL A 129 14.09 -8.52 -4.61
CA VAL A 129 14.72 -9.18 -3.46
C VAL A 129 13.67 -9.57 -2.41
N THR A 130 12.70 -8.68 -2.15
CA THR A 130 11.62 -8.97 -1.20
C THR A 130 10.74 -10.13 -1.69
N ASP A 131 10.36 -10.18 -2.96
CA ASP A 131 9.56 -11.27 -3.52
C ASP A 131 10.34 -12.60 -3.49
N LEU A 132 11.66 -12.60 -3.76
CA LEU A 132 12.50 -13.79 -3.68
C LEU A 132 12.64 -14.31 -2.24
N ILE A 133 12.88 -13.44 -1.26
CA ILE A 133 12.96 -13.85 0.15
C ILE A 133 11.63 -14.47 0.59
N ARG A 134 10.49 -13.87 0.21
CA ARG A 134 9.16 -14.42 0.51
C ARG A 134 8.97 -15.79 -0.12
N ALA A 135 9.34 -15.96 -1.40
CA ALA A 135 9.27 -17.25 -2.08
C ALA A 135 10.08 -18.34 -1.35
N VAL A 136 11.28 -18.02 -0.87
CA VAL A 136 12.12 -18.96 -0.10
C VAL A 136 11.50 -19.30 1.25
N CYS A 137 10.98 -18.32 1.98
CA CYS A 137 10.29 -18.53 3.26
C CYS A 137 9.06 -19.44 3.10
N VAL A 138 8.24 -19.16 2.08
CA VAL A 138 7.05 -19.95 1.77
C VAL A 138 7.40 -21.37 1.33
N ALA A 139 8.46 -21.52 0.51
CA ALA A 139 8.98 -22.83 0.12
C ALA A 139 9.46 -23.65 1.35
N PHE A 140 10.10 -22.99 2.31
CA PHE A 140 10.50 -23.62 3.57
C PHE A 140 9.30 -24.12 4.37
N VAL A 141 8.25 -23.31 4.49
CA VAL A 141 7.00 -23.70 5.17
C VAL A 141 6.34 -24.87 4.46
N ALA A 142 6.20 -24.84 3.12
CA ALA A 142 5.60 -25.90 2.32
C ALA A 142 6.34 -27.24 2.48
N THR A 143 7.67 -27.20 2.37
CA THR A 143 8.53 -28.39 2.54
C THR A 143 8.51 -28.89 3.97
N GLY A 144 8.61 -28.00 4.95
CA GLY A 144 8.57 -28.37 6.37
C GLY A 144 7.28 -29.05 6.79
N TYR A 145 6.16 -28.57 6.25
CA TYR A 145 4.86 -29.19 6.49
C TYR A 145 4.74 -30.55 5.77
N LEU A 146 5.19 -30.63 4.51
CA LEU A 146 5.15 -31.88 3.72
C LEU A 146 5.96 -33.02 4.38
N PHE A 147 7.15 -32.70 4.89
CA PHE A 147 8.03 -33.67 5.57
C PHE A 147 7.74 -33.84 7.06
N GLY A 148 6.79 -33.10 7.63
CA GLY A 148 6.33 -33.25 8.99
C GLY A 148 7.28 -32.74 10.07
N PHE A 149 8.31 -31.95 9.74
CA PHE A 149 9.23 -31.37 10.72
C PHE A 149 8.86 -29.93 11.14
N LEU A 150 7.83 -29.34 10.51
CA LEU A 150 7.41 -27.97 10.79
C LEU A 150 6.84 -27.84 12.20
N GLN A 151 7.34 -26.85 12.95
CA GLN A 151 6.87 -26.55 14.30
C GLN A 151 6.26 -25.13 14.35
N ALA A 152 5.37 -24.89 15.32
CA ALA A 152 4.67 -23.59 15.45
C ALA A 152 5.61 -22.39 15.57
N TRP A 153 6.74 -22.51 16.27
CA TRP A 153 7.74 -21.45 16.39
C TRP A 153 8.44 -21.15 15.05
N MET A 154 8.65 -22.17 14.19
CA MET A 154 9.23 -21.96 12.83
C MET A 154 8.27 -21.16 11.97
N LEU A 155 6.96 -21.44 12.04
CA LEU A 155 5.92 -20.62 11.39
C LEU A 155 5.93 -19.19 11.90
N LEU A 156 6.08 -18.97 13.19
CA LEU A 156 6.16 -17.64 13.76
C LEU A 156 7.35 -16.85 13.22
N VAL A 157 8.54 -17.48 13.17
CA VAL A 157 9.76 -16.85 12.65
C VAL A 157 9.62 -16.54 11.15
N THR A 158 9.10 -17.48 10.34
CA THR A 158 8.92 -17.27 8.90
C THR A 158 7.87 -16.19 8.62
N THR A 159 6.76 -16.17 9.36
CA THR A 159 5.73 -15.11 9.23
C THR A 159 6.28 -13.74 9.59
N LEU A 160 7.06 -13.62 10.67
CA LEU A 160 7.75 -12.37 11.03
C LEU A 160 8.71 -11.92 9.93
N THR A 161 9.46 -12.85 9.35
CA THR A 161 10.40 -12.54 8.26
C THR A 161 9.64 -12.04 7.03
N ILE A 162 8.60 -12.75 6.60
CA ILE A 162 7.75 -12.37 5.47
C ILE A 162 7.16 -10.97 5.68
N SER A 163 6.55 -10.71 6.83
CA SER A 163 5.90 -9.43 7.14
C SER A 163 6.90 -8.27 7.24
N THR A 164 8.11 -8.55 7.76
CA THR A 164 9.20 -7.56 7.81
C THR A 164 9.64 -7.17 6.40
N VAL A 165 9.85 -8.15 5.55
CA VAL A 165 10.28 -7.94 4.16
C VAL A 165 9.18 -7.24 3.34
N GLU A 166 7.91 -7.60 3.54
CA GLU A 166 6.76 -6.95 2.91
C GLU A 166 6.65 -5.46 3.28
N ALA A 167 6.99 -5.10 4.53
CA ALA A 167 6.99 -3.71 4.97
C ALA A 167 7.91 -2.79 4.15
N PHE A 168 8.92 -3.32 3.45
CA PHE A 168 9.76 -2.58 2.51
C PHE A 168 9.20 -2.57 1.08
N ARG A 169 8.50 -3.64 0.68
CA ARG A 169 7.93 -3.77 -0.66
C ARG A 169 6.85 -2.73 -0.96
N GLY A 170 5.96 -2.50 0.00
CA GLY A 170 4.86 -1.53 -0.14
C GLY A 170 5.36 -0.12 -0.48
N PRO A 171 6.21 0.50 0.36
CA PRO A 171 6.82 1.80 0.06
C PRO A 171 7.63 1.82 -1.24
N ALA A 172 8.35 0.74 -1.58
CA ALA A 172 9.10 0.66 -2.83
C ALA A 172 8.19 0.74 -4.06
N SER A 173 7.07 0.01 -4.05
CA SER A 173 6.05 0.05 -5.09
C SER A 173 5.40 1.44 -5.19
N ALA A 174 5.01 2.03 -4.05
CA ALA A 174 4.43 3.36 -3.99
C ALA A 174 5.38 4.45 -4.52
N ALA A 175 6.67 4.37 -4.20
CA ALA A 175 7.69 5.30 -4.68
C ALA A 175 8.08 5.09 -6.16
N LEU A 176 7.83 3.91 -6.73
CA LEU A 176 8.07 3.60 -8.14
C LEU A 176 6.90 4.06 -9.02
N THR A 177 5.68 3.97 -8.54
CA THR A 177 4.46 4.31 -9.30
C THR A 177 4.50 5.70 -9.95
N PRO A 178 4.85 6.81 -9.25
CA PRO A 178 4.89 8.15 -9.86
C PRO A 178 6.02 8.34 -10.87
N LYS A 179 6.94 7.38 -10.99
CA LYS A 179 8.04 7.42 -11.96
C LYS A 179 7.71 6.73 -13.28
N VAL A 180 6.71 5.84 -13.26
CA VAL A 180 6.28 5.06 -14.42
C VAL A 180 4.89 5.44 -14.92
N LEU A 181 4.11 6.15 -14.09
CA LEU A 181 2.78 6.65 -14.43
C LEU A 181 2.83 8.16 -14.59
N GLU A 182 2.30 8.68 -15.68
CA GLU A 182 2.19 10.11 -15.92
C GLU A 182 1.34 10.78 -14.83
N LYS A 183 1.70 12.01 -14.44
CA LYS A 183 1.06 12.72 -13.32
C LYS A 183 -0.45 12.87 -13.46
N GLU A 184 -0.94 13.01 -14.69
CA GLU A 184 -2.37 13.16 -14.99
C GLU A 184 -3.18 11.91 -14.67
N TYR A 185 -2.56 10.73 -14.71
CA TYR A 185 -3.21 9.43 -14.45
C TYR A 185 -2.96 8.89 -13.04
N TYR A 186 -2.19 9.62 -12.20
CA TYR A 186 -1.72 9.10 -10.92
C TYR A 186 -2.85 8.73 -9.96
N GLU A 187 -3.84 9.61 -9.78
CA GLU A 187 -4.98 9.36 -8.88
C GLU A 187 -5.86 8.21 -9.38
N TYR A 188 -6.12 8.18 -10.69
CA TYR A 188 -6.88 7.10 -11.32
C TYR A 188 -6.15 5.76 -11.26
N GLY A 189 -4.83 5.77 -11.48
CA GLY A 189 -4.00 4.57 -11.40
C GLY A 189 -4.00 3.98 -9.99
N ILE A 190 -3.76 4.78 -8.96
CA ILE A 190 -3.81 4.32 -7.56
C ILE A 190 -5.19 3.79 -7.20
N SER A 191 -6.26 4.52 -7.55
CA SER A 191 -7.64 4.09 -7.28
C SER A 191 -7.95 2.76 -7.94
N LEU A 192 -7.58 2.59 -9.22
CA LEU A 192 -7.74 1.35 -9.96
C LEU A 192 -6.96 0.19 -9.31
N SER A 193 -5.68 0.41 -9.00
CA SER A 193 -4.82 -0.60 -8.36
C SER A 193 -5.38 -1.03 -7.01
N THR A 194 -5.82 -0.09 -6.17
CA THR A 194 -6.39 -0.38 -4.85
C THR A 194 -7.69 -1.17 -4.98
N THR A 195 -8.58 -0.74 -5.87
CA THR A 195 -9.86 -1.45 -6.11
C THR A 195 -9.64 -2.87 -6.60
N LEU A 196 -8.76 -3.05 -7.61
CA LEU A 196 -8.43 -4.38 -8.13
C LEU A 196 -7.75 -5.25 -7.07
N SER A 197 -6.83 -4.70 -6.27
CA SER A 197 -6.19 -5.43 -5.18
C SER A 197 -7.20 -5.94 -4.15
N SER A 198 -8.17 -5.11 -3.77
CA SER A 198 -9.23 -5.53 -2.83
C SER A 198 -10.14 -6.60 -3.44
N MET A 199 -10.47 -6.50 -4.72
CA MET A 199 -11.23 -7.54 -5.42
C MET A 199 -10.46 -8.86 -5.49
N VAL A 200 -9.17 -8.81 -5.83
CA VAL A 200 -8.31 -9.99 -5.89
C VAL A 200 -8.13 -10.62 -4.51
N GLU A 201 -8.03 -9.83 -3.44
CA GLU A 201 -7.97 -10.32 -2.06
C GLU A 201 -9.25 -11.08 -1.67
N LEU A 202 -10.44 -10.53 -1.99
CA LEU A 202 -11.72 -11.20 -1.73
C LEU A 202 -11.88 -12.49 -2.54
N ILE A 203 -11.55 -12.46 -3.83
CA ILE A 203 -11.61 -13.65 -4.69
C ILE A 203 -10.55 -14.66 -4.25
N GLY A 204 -9.34 -14.19 -3.94
CA GLY A 204 -8.24 -15.03 -3.49
C GLY A 204 -8.56 -15.81 -2.22
N THR A 205 -9.17 -15.16 -1.22
CA THR A 205 -9.59 -15.85 0.01
C THR A 205 -10.66 -16.92 -0.24
N ALA A 206 -11.63 -16.65 -1.13
CA ALA A 206 -12.64 -17.63 -1.51
C ALA A 206 -12.03 -18.82 -2.29
N VAL A 207 -11.13 -18.53 -3.22
CA VAL A 207 -10.45 -19.53 -4.04
C VAL A 207 -9.42 -20.32 -3.23
N ALA A 208 -8.76 -19.72 -2.25
CA ALA A 208 -7.78 -20.38 -1.38
C ALA A 208 -8.35 -21.62 -0.69
N ALA A 209 -9.58 -21.53 -0.17
CA ALA A 209 -10.24 -22.68 0.46
C ALA A 209 -10.48 -23.82 -0.55
N ALA A 210 -10.86 -23.49 -1.79
CA ALA A 210 -11.05 -24.47 -2.85
C ALA A 210 -9.71 -25.12 -3.28
N ILE A 211 -8.64 -24.31 -3.40
CA ILE A 211 -7.29 -24.80 -3.71
C ILE A 211 -6.83 -25.78 -2.64
N ILE A 212 -6.97 -25.44 -1.35
CA ILE A 212 -6.61 -26.31 -0.22
C ILE A 212 -7.41 -27.62 -0.27
N ALA A 213 -8.70 -27.56 -0.58
CA ALA A 213 -9.55 -28.74 -0.67
C ALA A 213 -9.16 -29.70 -1.81
N VAL A 214 -8.64 -29.18 -2.94
CA VAL A 214 -8.29 -29.98 -4.11
C VAL A 214 -6.88 -30.53 -4.08
N ILE A 215 -5.88 -29.68 -3.75
CA ILE A 215 -4.46 -30.03 -3.83
C ILE A 215 -3.77 -30.10 -2.45
N GLY A 216 -4.55 -29.93 -1.38
CA GLY A 216 -4.04 -29.93 -0.01
C GLY A 216 -3.34 -28.63 0.38
N THR A 217 -3.04 -28.53 1.67
CA THR A 217 -2.42 -27.31 2.26
C THR A 217 -1.01 -27.06 1.73
N SER A 218 -0.19 -28.10 1.61
CA SER A 218 1.16 -27.99 1.00
C SER A 218 1.11 -27.47 -0.43
N GLY A 219 0.17 -28.02 -1.24
CA GLY A 219 -0.02 -27.62 -2.60
C GLY A 219 -0.42 -26.16 -2.74
N ALA A 220 -1.31 -25.68 -1.87
CA ALA A 220 -1.72 -24.28 -1.81
C ALA A 220 -0.54 -23.33 -1.54
N ILE A 221 0.36 -23.71 -0.62
CA ILE A 221 1.55 -22.91 -0.32
C ILE A 221 2.56 -22.91 -1.48
N TYR A 222 2.70 -24.02 -2.21
CA TYR A 222 3.51 -24.03 -3.44
C TYR A 222 2.91 -23.13 -4.54
N VAL A 223 1.58 -23.05 -4.64
CA VAL A 223 0.92 -22.07 -5.53
C VAL A 223 1.29 -20.65 -5.12
N ASP A 224 1.25 -20.32 -3.83
CA ASP A 224 1.68 -19.02 -3.33
C ASP A 224 3.15 -18.73 -3.65
N MET A 225 4.06 -19.69 -3.42
CA MET A 225 5.47 -19.56 -3.82
C MET A 225 5.60 -19.18 -5.31
N THR A 226 4.82 -19.82 -6.19
CA THR A 226 4.87 -19.51 -7.62
C THR A 226 4.38 -18.10 -7.93
N THR A 227 3.43 -17.56 -7.16
CA THR A 227 2.97 -16.17 -7.33
C THR A 227 4.07 -15.16 -7.03
N PHE A 228 4.89 -15.38 -5.99
CA PHE A 228 6.03 -14.51 -5.70
C PHE A 228 7.11 -14.60 -6.77
N LEU A 229 7.41 -15.79 -7.28
CA LEU A 229 8.37 -15.97 -8.38
C LEU A 229 7.89 -15.30 -9.66
N LEU A 230 6.60 -15.43 -10.01
CA LEU A 230 6.01 -14.76 -11.17
C LEU A 230 6.02 -13.24 -11.00
N SER A 231 5.71 -12.72 -9.82
CA SER A 231 5.81 -11.30 -9.51
C SER A 231 7.23 -10.78 -9.69
N ALA A 232 8.23 -11.46 -9.11
CA ALA A 232 9.63 -11.11 -9.27
C ALA A 232 10.05 -11.10 -10.75
N LEU A 233 9.64 -12.11 -11.54
CA LEU A 233 9.92 -12.19 -12.96
C LEU A 233 9.33 -11.00 -13.74
N ILE A 234 8.07 -10.65 -13.48
CA ILE A 234 7.42 -9.50 -14.12
C ILE A 234 8.16 -8.20 -13.80
N ILE A 235 8.61 -8.04 -12.54
CA ILE A 235 9.36 -6.84 -12.11
C ILE A 235 10.75 -6.82 -12.75
N VAL A 236 11.41 -7.97 -12.93
CA VAL A 236 12.68 -8.04 -13.69
C VAL A 236 12.50 -7.54 -15.12
N CYS A 237 11.37 -7.88 -15.77
CA CYS A 237 11.05 -7.43 -17.13
C CYS A 237 10.63 -5.95 -17.22
N LEU A 238 10.64 -5.20 -16.12
CA LEU A 238 10.37 -3.77 -16.12
C LEU A 238 11.56 -3.02 -16.73
N LEU A 239 11.32 -2.21 -17.78
CA LEU A 239 12.37 -1.45 -18.47
C LEU A 239 12.91 -0.28 -17.64
N TYR A 240 12.14 0.15 -16.62
CA TYR A 240 12.58 1.22 -15.73
C TYR A 240 13.78 0.79 -14.89
N THR A 241 14.93 1.33 -15.19
CA THR A 241 16.12 1.31 -14.34
C THR A 241 16.15 2.57 -13.49
N SER A 242 16.00 2.44 -12.17
CA SER A 242 16.23 3.57 -11.26
C SER A 242 17.65 4.06 -11.43
N PRO A 243 17.88 5.38 -11.64
CA PRO A 243 19.22 5.93 -11.53
C PRO A 243 19.79 5.73 -10.13
#